data_62d14150a435eb0b140e18d55244d68d
#
_entry.id   62d14150a435eb0b140e18d55244d68d
#
_cell.length_a   1.000
_cell.length_b   1.000
_cell.length_c   1.000
_cell.angle_alpha   90.00
_cell.angle_beta   90.00
_cell.angle_gamma   90.00
#
_symmetry.space_group_name_H-M   'P 1'
#
loop_
_entity.id
_entity.type
_entity.pdbx_description
1 polymer ?
#
loop_
_entity_poly.entity_id
_entity_poly.type
_entity_poly.pdbx_seq_one_letter_code
_entity_poly.pdbx_strand_id
1 'polypeptide(L)'
;VANKYTGSNEVGGTSGSGNLFLEISQGKVSGYSVVHKFGRNDEIDTATDPEDVWTYGGLYTYNDTPSIQYISSDNALDIGMEITVEGLDENYEEQSVTVLLNGQTQTQIGTGELFVRVFRAFTSGPIAFAGNVLIYDDTVVSVTLGVPSPSTSVKAEIRAEDQQTYMALYTVPAGKTAYFMQHSSDITKPNSSAQNAVMDIRVREFGGVFRSKQLDGLTTDGSSSFDFVFTLPEMIPEKSDIRMQVRTVSTNDMGVSSTFVLILVDNSVA
;
A
#
# COMPACT_ATOMS: atom_id res chain seq x y z
N VAL A 1 -23.28 3.91 30.32
CA VAL A 1 -21.89 3.68 29.90
C VAL A 1 -21.33 5.05 29.55
N ALA A 2 -20.42 5.59 30.37
CA ALA A 2 -19.78 6.86 30.07
C ALA A 2 -19.02 6.71 28.75
N ASN A 3 -19.24 7.64 27.84
CA ASN A 3 -18.57 7.66 26.57
C ASN A 3 -17.09 8.03 26.82
N LYS A 4 -16.21 7.04 26.86
CA LYS A 4 -14.78 7.24 27.14
C LYS A 4 -14.04 8.09 26.09
N TYR A 5 -14.78 8.58 25.07
CA TYR A 5 -14.23 9.41 23.98
C TYR A 5 -14.76 10.85 24.00
N THR A 6 -15.45 11.26 25.04
CA THR A 6 -16.03 12.60 25.16
C THR A 6 -15.10 13.65 25.75
N GLY A 7 -13.85 13.58 25.48
CA GLY A 7 -12.95 14.66 25.85
C GLY A 7 -11.64 14.17 26.41
N SER A 8 -10.69 15.06 26.40
CA SER A 8 -9.32 14.87 26.82
C SER A 8 -9.15 14.39 28.26
N ASN A 9 -10.15 14.58 29.12
CA ASN A 9 -10.07 14.16 30.50
C ASN A 9 -10.06 12.63 30.66
N GLU A 10 -10.50 11.90 29.64
CA GLU A 10 -10.49 10.44 29.62
C GLU A 10 -9.28 9.88 28.87
N VAL A 11 -8.53 10.73 28.16
CA VAL A 11 -7.40 10.37 27.30
C VAL A 11 -6.10 11.05 27.75
N GLY A 12 -5.87 11.15 29.04
CA GLY A 12 -4.57 11.57 29.57
C GLY A 12 -4.41 13.04 29.99
N GLY A 13 -5.48 13.75 30.31
CA GLY A 13 -5.42 14.93 31.16
C GLY A 13 -4.86 16.21 30.57
N THR A 14 -4.70 16.33 29.28
CA THR A 14 -4.41 17.60 28.58
C THR A 14 -5.66 18.08 27.86
N SER A 15 -5.83 19.40 27.72
CA SER A 15 -6.97 19.98 26.98
C SER A 15 -6.97 19.48 25.53
N GLY A 16 -7.76 18.46 25.23
CA GLY A 16 -7.91 17.90 23.90
C GLY A 16 -8.77 18.78 23.01
N SER A 17 -8.75 18.52 21.72
CA SER A 17 -9.55 19.24 20.72
C SER A 17 -11.06 18.93 20.81
N GLY A 18 -11.45 17.92 21.58
CA GLY A 18 -12.80 17.34 21.56
C GLY A 18 -13.13 16.57 20.28
N ASN A 19 -12.15 16.38 19.40
CA ASN A 19 -12.26 15.61 18.17
C ASN A 19 -11.32 14.39 18.25
N LEU A 20 -11.90 13.21 18.48
CA LEU A 20 -11.15 11.96 18.64
C LEU A 20 -10.22 11.67 17.45
N PHE A 21 -10.68 11.86 16.22
CA PHE A 21 -9.88 11.56 15.04
C PHE A 21 -8.66 12.47 14.92
N LEU A 22 -8.81 13.76 15.27
CA LEU A 22 -7.69 14.69 15.32
C LEU A 22 -6.70 14.30 16.43
N GLU A 23 -7.18 13.85 17.57
CA GLU A 23 -6.32 13.41 18.68
C GLU A 23 -5.56 12.14 18.36
N ILE A 24 -6.20 11.17 17.67
CA ILE A 24 -5.54 9.96 17.16
C ILE A 24 -4.45 10.34 16.14
N SER A 25 -4.78 11.20 15.17
CA SER A 25 -3.81 11.62 14.14
C SER A 25 -2.62 12.42 14.70
N GLN A 26 -2.79 13.05 15.86
CA GLN A 26 -1.72 13.71 16.61
C GLN A 26 -0.94 12.76 17.55
N GLY A 27 -1.26 11.47 17.58
CA GLY A 27 -0.63 10.49 18.47
C GLY A 27 -0.96 10.69 19.95
N LYS A 28 -2.05 11.40 20.28
CA LYS A 28 -2.46 11.69 21.65
C LYS A 28 -3.30 10.59 22.30
N VAL A 29 -3.81 9.65 21.51
CA VAL A 29 -4.61 8.52 21.99
C VAL A 29 -3.73 7.28 21.98
N SER A 30 -3.33 6.84 23.17
CA SER A 30 -2.47 5.66 23.29
C SER A 30 -3.15 4.41 22.73
N GLY A 31 -2.39 3.59 22.00
CA GLY A 31 -2.88 2.37 21.37
C GLY A 31 -3.68 2.59 20.08
N TYR A 32 -3.76 3.82 19.59
CA TYR A 32 -4.43 4.15 18.33
C TYR A 32 -3.47 4.81 17.35
N SER A 33 -3.55 4.44 16.09
CA SER A 33 -2.81 5.10 15.01
C SER A 33 -3.64 5.16 13.72
N VAL A 34 -3.22 6.01 12.79
CA VAL A 34 -3.89 6.17 11.49
C VAL A 34 -2.96 5.67 10.39
N VAL A 35 -3.50 4.88 9.49
CA VAL A 35 -2.84 4.48 8.24
C VAL A 35 -3.59 5.10 7.07
N HIS A 36 -2.86 5.82 6.25
CA HIS A 36 -3.34 6.36 5.00
C HIS A 36 -2.59 5.68 3.86
N LYS A 37 -3.28 4.88 3.06
CA LYS A 37 -2.72 4.18 1.91
C LYS A 37 -3.29 4.73 0.62
N PHE A 38 -2.43 4.84 -0.37
CA PHE A 38 -2.81 5.24 -1.72
C PHE A 38 -1.97 4.48 -2.73
N GLY A 39 -2.55 4.25 -3.89
CA GLY A 39 -1.91 3.57 -5.01
C GLY A 39 -2.39 4.09 -6.33
N ARG A 40 -1.62 3.79 -7.36
CA ARG A 40 -1.92 4.12 -8.75
C ARG A 40 -1.44 3.00 -9.66
N ASN A 41 -2.27 2.67 -10.64
CA ASN A 41 -1.91 1.86 -11.81
C ASN A 41 -2.36 2.64 -13.04
N ASP A 42 -1.43 2.96 -13.94
CA ASP A 42 -1.70 3.80 -15.12
C ASP A 42 -2.12 3.00 -16.35
N GLU A 43 -1.96 1.67 -16.32
CA GLU A 43 -2.08 0.81 -17.49
C GLU A 43 -2.85 -0.47 -17.15
N ILE A 44 -4.13 -0.32 -16.76
CA ILE A 44 -4.99 -1.48 -16.56
C ILE A 44 -5.63 -1.88 -17.87
N ASP A 45 -5.44 -3.12 -18.28
CA ASP A 45 -5.90 -3.66 -19.54
C ASP A 45 -7.00 -4.70 -19.38
N THR A 46 -7.89 -4.77 -20.38
CA THR A 46 -8.96 -5.79 -20.42
C THR A 46 -8.44 -7.23 -20.50
N ALA A 47 -7.22 -7.41 -21.02
CA ALA A 47 -6.60 -8.72 -21.17
C ALA A 47 -5.93 -9.23 -19.88
N THR A 48 -5.63 -8.32 -18.93
CA THR A 48 -4.90 -8.61 -17.70
C THR A 48 -5.74 -8.42 -16.44
N ASP A 49 -6.99 -7.91 -16.57
CA ASP A 49 -7.88 -7.80 -15.41
C ASP A 49 -8.19 -9.19 -14.78
N PRO A 50 -8.30 -9.30 -13.45
CA PRO A 50 -8.18 -8.22 -12.47
C PRO A 50 -6.73 -7.84 -12.15
N GLU A 51 -6.51 -6.54 -11.86
CA GLU A 51 -5.23 -6.00 -11.42
C GLU A 51 -5.34 -5.25 -10.09
N ASP A 52 -4.28 -5.29 -9.30
CA ASP A 52 -4.23 -4.50 -8.07
C ASP A 52 -3.80 -3.04 -8.35
N VAL A 53 -4.20 -2.11 -7.48
CA VAL A 53 -3.90 -0.69 -7.66
C VAL A 53 -2.53 -0.39 -7.03
N TRP A 54 -1.49 -0.61 -7.80
CA TRP A 54 -0.10 -0.32 -7.45
C TRP A 54 0.74 -0.01 -8.69
N THR A 55 1.85 0.68 -8.51
CA THR A 55 2.65 1.26 -9.60
C THR A 55 3.17 0.22 -10.59
N TYR A 56 3.60 -0.95 -10.11
CA TYR A 56 4.18 -1.99 -10.97
C TYR A 56 3.13 -2.67 -11.87
N GLY A 57 1.85 -2.60 -11.52
CA GLY A 57 0.75 -3.22 -12.27
C GLY A 57 0.60 -4.73 -12.05
N GLY A 58 -0.46 -5.29 -12.63
CA GLY A 58 -0.82 -6.69 -12.47
C GLY A 58 -1.29 -7.06 -11.07
N LEU A 59 -1.36 -8.36 -10.78
CA LEU A 59 -1.72 -8.87 -9.45
C LEU A 59 -0.49 -8.90 -8.53
N TYR A 60 -0.63 -8.29 -7.36
CA TYR A 60 0.39 -8.36 -6.31
C TYR A 60 0.53 -9.78 -5.78
N THR A 61 1.76 -10.29 -5.77
CA THR A 61 2.07 -11.61 -5.24
C THR A 61 2.50 -11.50 -3.77
N TYR A 62 1.63 -11.97 -2.88
CA TYR A 62 1.93 -12.00 -1.45
C TYR A 62 2.84 -13.18 -1.11
N ASN A 63 3.86 -12.94 -0.30
CA ASN A 63 4.71 -14.02 0.21
C ASN A 63 3.99 -14.78 1.33
N ASP A 64 4.03 -16.10 1.28
CA ASP A 64 3.53 -16.96 2.36
C ASP A 64 4.61 -17.20 3.44
N THR A 65 5.88 -17.00 3.09
CA THR A 65 7.04 -17.11 3.99
C THR A 65 7.85 -15.81 3.95
N PRO A 66 8.43 -15.40 5.09
CA PRO A 66 9.36 -14.27 5.12
C PRO A 66 10.58 -14.51 4.25
N SER A 67 11.07 -13.48 3.58
CA SER A 67 12.20 -13.56 2.68
C SER A 67 13.09 -12.33 2.75
N ILE A 68 14.34 -12.49 2.36
CA ILE A 68 15.24 -11.37 2.14
C ILE A 68 14.74 -10.56 0.96
N GLN A 69 14.82 -9.24 1.08
CA GLN A 69 14.49 -8.34 -0.02
C GLN A 69 15.74 -7.73 -0.63
N TYR A 70 15.66 -7.42 -1.90
CA TYR A 70 16.69 -6.77 -2.68
C TYR A 70 16.13 -5.52 -3.37
N ILE A 71 17.05 -4.64 -3.78
CA ILE A 71 16.71 -3.41 -4.50
C ILE A 71 17.69 -3.17 -5.64
N SER A 72 17.20 -2.63 -6.73
CA SER A 72 17.98 -2.10 -7.85
C SER A 72 17.18 -1.06 -8.63
N SER A 73 17.83 -0.22 -9.41
CA SER A 73 17.21 0.66 -10.39
C SER A 73 17.43 0.11 -11.80
N ASP A 74 16.50 0.37 -12.72
CA ASP A 74 16.71 0.10 -14.15
C ASP A 74 17.67 1.12 -14.81
N ASN A 75 18.14 2.13 -14.06
CA ASN A 75 19.09 3.14 -14.52
C ASN A 75 20.40 3.12 -13.72
N ALA A 76 21.53 3.09 -14.42
CA ALA A 76 22.85 3.04 -13.80
C ALA A 76 23.25 4.33 -13.07
N LEU A 77 22.55 5.45 -13.27
CA LEU A 77 22.84 6.74 -12.63
C LEU A 77 22.30 6.84 -11.20
N ASP A 78 21.37 5.98 -10.81
CA ASP A 78 20.75 5.99 -9.48
C ASP A 78 21.68 5.32 -8.44
N ILE A 79 22.77 6.00 -8.10
CA ILE A 79 23.77 5.50 -7.16
C ILE A 79 23.83 6.39 -5.91
N GLY A 80 23.93 5.76 -4.73
CA GLY A 80 24.16 6.44 -3.46
C GLY A 80 22.93 7.14 -2.89
N MET A 81 21.76 6.90 -3.44
CA MET A 81 20.48 7.40 -2.90
C MET A 81 20.02 6.49 -1.78
N GLU A 82 19.62 7.09 -0.66
CA GLU A 82 19.04 6.35 0.48
C GLU A 82 17.57 6.07 0.23
N ILE A 83 17.22 4.78 0.32
CA ILE A 83 15.84 4.30 0.24
C ILE A 83 15.47 3.66 1.57
N THR A 84 14.38 4.14 2.15
CA THR A 84 13.77 3.50 3.31
C THR A 84 12.65 2.59 2.82
N VAL A 85 12.70 1.32 3.22
CA VAL A 85 11.71 0.29 2.91
C VAL A 85 10.97 -0.05 4.18
N GLU A 86 9.65 0.10 4.14
CA GLU A 86 8.74 -0.19 5.25
C GLU A 86 7.92 -1.44 4.92
N GLY A 87 7.75 -2.29 5.92
CA GLY A 87 7.04 -3.54 5.77
C GLY A 87 6.79 -4.25 7.09
N LEU A 88 6.50 -5.54 7.02
CA LEU A 88 6.33 -6.41 8.16
C LEU A 88 7.40 -7.51 8.15
N ASP A 89 7.96 -7.80 9.31
CA ASP A 89 8.90 -8.88 9.55
C ASP A 89 8.23 -10.28 9.58
N GLU A 90 8.99 -11.30 9.93
CA GLU A 90 8.51 -12.70 10.04
C GLU A 90 7.42 -12.88 11.12
N ASN A 91 7.30 -11.98 12.09
CA ASN A 91 6.28 -12.00 13.14
C ASN A 91 5.06 -11.14 12.79
N TYR A 92 5.06 -10.48 11.62
CA TYR A 92 4.09 -9.46 11.22
C TYR A 92 4.20 -8.19 12.08
N GLU A 93 5.36 -7.90 12.65
CA GLU A 93 5.65 -6.64 13.32
C GLU A 93 6.18 -5.61 12.32
N GLU A 94 5.88 -4.34 12.55
CA GLU A 94 6.31 -3.25 11.66
C GLU A 94 7.83 -3.09 11.72
N GLN A 95 8.47 -3.06 10.55
CA GLN A 95 9.90 -2.77 10.42
C GLN A 95 10.18 -1.77 9.32
N SER A 96 11.30 -1.09 9.46
CA SER A 96 11.79 -0.10 8.51
C SER A 96 13.30 -0.26 8.36
N VAL A 97 13.77 -0.42 7.12
CA VAL A 97 15.18 -0.63 6.79
C VAL A 97 15.61 0.36 5.73
N THR A 98 16.72 1.04 5.96
CA THR A 98 17.32 1.96 4.99
C THR A 98 18.50 1.30 4.28
N VAL A 99 18.55 1.45 2.96
CA VAL A 99 19.59 0.89 2.09
C VAL A 99 20.06 1.95 1.10
N LEU A 100 21.34 1.86 0.69
CA LEU A 100 21.89 2.66 -0.38
C LEU A 100 21.70 1.96 -1.73
N LEU A 101 21.07 2.65 -2.66
CA LEU A 101 20.86 2.19 -4.03
C LEU A 101 22.20 2.19 -4.78
N ASN A 102 22.46 1.16 -5.57
CA ASN A 102 23.69 0.98 -6.36
C ASN A 102 23.39 0.83 -7.86
N GLY A 103 22.55 1.75 -8.38
CA GLY A 103 22.15 1.73 -9.79
C GLY A 103 21.51 0.40 -10.17
N GLN A 104 21.99 -0.19 -11.26
CA GLN A 104 21.52 -1.47 -11.79
C GLN A 104 22.03 -2.71 -11.04
N THR A 105 22.88 -2.51 -10.04
CA THR A 105 23.44 -3.61 -9.25
C THR A 105 22.48 -3.98 -8.12
N GLN A 106 22.10 -5.26 -8.07
CA GLN A 106 21.32 -5.81 -6.97
C GLN A 106 21.99 -5.55 -5.62
N THR A 107 21.26 -4.96 -4.70
CA THR A 107 21.71 -4.70 -3.33
C THR A 107 20.73 -5.33 -2.36
N GLN A 108 21.21 -6.06 -1.36
CA GLN A 108 20.36 -6.59 -0.30
C GLN A 108 19.86 -5.47 0.61
N ILE A 109 18.58 -5.51 0.97
CA ILE A 109 17.98 -4.60 1.94
C ILE A 109 18.29 -5.13 3.34
N GLY A 110 19.05 -4.31 4.10
CA GLY A 110 19.51 -4.71 5.43
C GLY A 110 20.65 -5.73 5.45
N THR A 111 20.84 -6.36 6.60
CA THR A 111 21.93 -7.31 6.88
C THR A 111 21.45 -8.73 7.15
N GLY A 112 20.16 -8.99 6.96
CA GLY A 112 19.52 -10.28 7.20
C GLY A 112 18.07 -10.15 7.67
N GLU A 113 17.54 -8.93 7.68
CA GLU A 113 16.14 -8.64 7.99
C GLU A 113 15.24 -9.32 6.95
N LEU A 114 14.28 -10.10 7.44
CA LEU A 114 13.30 -10.78 6.61
C LEU A 114 12.01 -9.96 6.55
N PHE A 115 11.39 -9.95 5.37
CA PHE A 115 10.09 -9.33 5.17
C PHE A 115 9.06 -10.36 4.72
N VAL A 116 7.93 -10.42 5.41
CA VAL A 116 6.73 -11.11 4.92
C VAL A 116 5.89 -10.19 4.04
N ARG A 117 5.99 -8.86 4.28
CA ARG A 117 5.32 -7.83 3.47
C ARG A 117 6.22 -6.63 3.27
N VAL A 118 6.21 -6.10 2.06
CA VAL A 118 6.67 -4.73 1.76
C VAL A 118 5.43 -3.94 1.36
N PHE A 119 5.20 -2.79 1.97
CA PHE A 119 4.01 -1.98 1.68
C PHE A 119 4.34 -0.51 1.41
N ARG A 120 5.58 -0.11 1.54
CA ARG A 120 6.05 1.23 1.18
C ARG A 120 7.55 1.26 1.00
N ALA A 121 8.00 2.09 0.06
CA ALA A 121 9.39 2.53 0.01
C ALA A 121 9.44 4.00 -0.42
N PHE A 122 10.44 4.74 0.05
CA PHE A 122 10.61 6.15 -0.27
C PHE A 122 12.05 6.60 -0.06
N THR A 123 12.39 7.73 -0.68
CA THR A 123 13.63 8.46 -0.40
C THR A 123 13.33 9.78 0.29
N SER A 124 14.16 10.18 1.22
CA SER A 124 14.14 11.53 1.82
C SER A 124 15.04 12.52 1.06
N GLY A 125 15.79 12.04 0.07
CA GLY A 125 16.69 12.85 -0.75
C GLY A 125 15.94 13.81 -1.67
N PRO A 126 16.54 14.95 -2.03
CA PRO A 126 15.92 15.95 -2.89
C PRO A 126 16.00 15.62 -4.39
N ILE A 127 16.71 14.56 -4.76
CA ILE A 127 16.96 14.19 -6.15
C ILE A 127 15.98 13.11 -6.56
N ALA A 128 15.29 13.33 -7.69
CA ALA A 128 14.43 12.32 -8.31
C ALA A 128 15.29 11.21 -8.96
N PHE A 129 14.72 10.02 -9.04
CA PHE A 129 15.36 8.88 -9.71
C PHE A 129 15.36 9.06 -11.23
N ALA A 130 16.43 8.64 -11.87
CA ALA A 130 16.56 8.64 -13.32
C ALA A 130 15.88 7.42 -13.98
N GLY A 131 15.66 6.35 -13.21
CA GLY A 131 14.97 5.14 -13.60
C GLY A 131 13.98 4.67 -12.55
N ASN A 132 13.33 3.56 -12.83
CA ASN A 132 12.44 2.91 -11.87
C ASN A 132 13.26 2.13 -10.84
N VAL A 133 12.93 2.29 -9.58
CA VAL A 133 13.55 1.55 -8.47
C VAL A 133 12.64 0.37 -8.11
N LEU A 134 13.19 -0.83 -8.18
CA LEU A 134 12.47 -2.07 -7.97
C LEU A 134 12.93 -2.75 -6.68
N ILE A 135 11.96 -3.10 -5.83
CA ILE A 135 12.16 -3.91 -4.62
C ILE A 135 11.57 -5.27 -4.89
N TYR A 136 12.32 -6.34 -4.63
CA TYR A 136 11.95 -7.71 -4.97
C TYR A 136 12.51 -8.71 -3.97
N ASP A 137 11.86 -9.87 -3.85
CA ASP A 137 12.25 -10.91 -2.92
C ASP A 137 13.28 -11.89 -3.49
N ASP A 138 13.69 -12.85 -2.69
CA ASP A 138 14.69 -13.87 -3.00
C ASP A 138 14.19 -14.97 -3.97
N THR A 139 12.96 -14.88 -4.48
CA THR A 139 12.49 -15.73 -5.58
C THR A 139 13.01 -15.26 -6.94
N VAL A 140 13.71 -14.13 -6.99
CA VAL A 140 14.38 -13.62 -8.19
C VAL A 140 15.38 -14.66 -8.73
N VAL A 141 15.31 -14.95 -10.04
CA VAL A 141 16.21 -15.87 -10.73
C VAL A 141 17.38 -15.12 -11.38
N SER A 142 17.09 -13.94 -11.89
CA SER A 142 18.11 -13.09 -12.54
C SER A 142 17.73 -11.61 -12.44
N VAL A 143 18.75 -10.75 -12.49
CA VAL A 143 18.58 -9.30 -12.60
C VAL A 143 19.36 -8.84 -13.83
N THR A 144 18.67 -8.26 -14.80
CA THR A 144 19.29 -7.78 -16.03
C THR A 144 19.08 -6.27 -16.14
N LEU A 145 20.16 -5.51 -16.17
CA LEU A 145 20.12 -4.04 -16.19
C LEU A 145 19.20 -3.47 -15.06
N GLY A 146 19.29 -4.07 -13.89
CA GLY A 146 18.50 -3.66 -12.73
C GLY A 146 17.07 -4.20 -12.67
N VAL A 147 16.58 -4.88 -13.71
CA VAL A 147 15.22 -5.43 -13.77
C VAL A 147 15.22 -6.89 -13.32
N PRO A 148 14.47 -7.25 -12.25
CA PRO A 148 14.37 -8.61 -11.76
C PRO A 148 13.47 -9.50 -12.63
N SER A 149 13.77 -10.78 -12.64
CA SER A 149 12.97 -11.82 -13.28
C SER A 149 12.87 -13.05 -12.35
N PRO A 150 11.69 -13.66 -12.19
CA PRO A 150 10.42 -13.29 -12.79
C PRO A 150 9.82 -11.99 -12.19
N SER A 151 8.90 -11.37 -12.91
CA SER A 151 8.17 -10.16 -12.45
C SER A 151 7.38 -10.39 -11.17
N THR A 152 6.98 -11.63 -10.88
CA THR A 152 6.29 -12.02 -9.64
C THR A 152 7.15 -11.87 -8.38
N SER A 153 8.48 -11.74 -8.53
CA SER A 153 9.38 -11.44 -7.40
C SER A 153 9.27 -9.99 -6.94
N VAL A 154 8.77 -9.05 -7.78
CA VAL A 154 8.66 -7.63 -7.44
C VAL A 154 7.62 -7.43 -6.34
N LYS A 155 7.99 -6.64 -5.32
CA LYS A 155 7.15 -6.31 -4.15
C LYS A 155 6.84 -4.82 -4.05
N ALA A 156 7.63 -3.96 -4.66
CA ALA A 156 7.35 -2.53 -4.73
C ALA A 156 8.11 -1.88 -5.87
N GLU A 157 7.58 -0.80 -6.41
CA GLU A 157 8.21 0.03 -7.42
C GLU A 157 8.09 1.51 -7.05
N ILE A 158 9.19 2.24 -7.19
CA ILE A 158 9.19 3.71 -7.24
C ILE A 158 9.49 4.07 -8.69
N ARG A 159 8.56 4.71 -9.38
CA ARG A 159 8.80 5.16 -10.76
C ARG A 159 9.84 6.26 -10.83
N ALA A 160 10.49 6.36 -11.98
CA ALA A 160 11.33 7.50 -12.32
C ALA A 160 10.61 8.82 -12.03
N GLU A 161 11.35 9.81 -11.47
CA GLU A 161 10.83 11.11 -11.02
C GLU A 161 9.91 11.09 -9.78
N ASP A 162 9.38 9.94 -9.36
CA ASP A 162 8.70 9.78 -8.07
C ASP A 162 9.72 9.61 -6.95
N GLN A 163 9.30 9.85 -5.72
CA GLN A 163 10.14 9.70 -4.53
C GLN A 163 9.61 8.65 -3.56
N GLN A 164 8.54 7.97 -3.92
CA GLN A 164 7.90 6.93 -3.12
C GLN A 164 7.07 5.98 -3.98
N THR A 165 6.74 4.85 -3.39
CA THR A 165 5.80 3.89 -3.97
C THR A 165 4.35 4.37 -3.90
N TYR A 166 3.55 4.03 -4.90
CA TYR A 166 2.10 4.18 -4.88
C TYR A 166 1.46 2.79 -4.87
N MET A 167 1.04 2.33 -3.68
CA MET A 167 0.51 0.99 -3.44
C MET A 167 -0.72 1.07 -2.54
N ALA A 168 -1.91 0.83 -3.08
CA ALA A 168 -3.15 0.71 -2.31
C ALA A 168 -3.30 -0.72 -1.74
N LEU A 169 -2.24 -1.18 -1.08
CA LEU A 169 -2.07 -2.50 -0.47
C LEU A 169 -1.61 -2.31 0.98
N TYR A 170 -2.13 -3.12 1.88
CA TYR A 170 -1.70 -3.10 3.29
C TYR A 170 -1.93 -4.45 3.95
N THR A 171 -1.15 -4.75 4.97
CA THR A 171 -1.38 -5.89 5.86
C THR A 171 -1.42 -5.38 7.29
N VAL A 172 -2.44 -5.76 8.03
CA VAL A 172 -2.61 -5.35 9.43
C VAL A 172 -1.51 -6.00 10.28
N PRO A 173 -0.71 -5.23 11.02
CA PRO A 173 0.35 -5.80 11.87
C PRO A 173 -0.19 -6.74 12.95
N ALA A 174 0.67 -7.62 13.45
CA ALA A 174 0.36 -8.44 14.62
C ALA A 174 0.03 -7.56 15.83
N GLY A 175 -0.88 -8.01 16.68
CA GLY A 175 -1.31 -7.29 17.87
C GLY A 175 -2.17 -6.07 17.60
N LYS A 176 -2.61 -5.83 16.36
CA LYS A 176 -3.46 -4.71 15.98
C LYS A 176 -4.74 -5.17 15.29
N THR A 177 -5.82 -4.42 15.50
CA THR A 177 -7.06 -4.53 14.72
C THR A 177 -7.23 -3.27 13.89
N ALA A 178 -7.49 -3.41 12.61
CA ALA A 178 -7.77 -2.28 11.73
C ALA A 178 -9.27 -2.02 11.62
N TYR A 179 -9.64 -0.76 11.57
CA TYR A 179 -10.98 -0.27 11.29
C TYR A 179 -10.95 0.51 10.00
N PHE A 180 -11.59 -0.02 8.96
CA PHE A 180 -11.65 0.61 7.65
C PHE A 180 -12.64 1.76 7.68
N MET A 181 -12.14 2.99 7.53
CA MET A 181 -12.92 4.22 7.72
C MET A 181 -13.53 4.75 6.44
N GLN A 182 -12.71 4.83 5.40
CA GLN A 182 -13.11 5.38 4.11
C GLN A 182 -12.19 4.91 3.00
N HIS A 183 -12.68 5.00 1.79
CA HIS A 183 -11.85 4.90 0.58
C HIS A 183 -12.35 5.87 -0.49
N SER A 184 -11.46 6.18 -1.42
CA SER A 184 -11.78 6.85 -2.66
C SER A 184 -11.07 6.15 -3.82
N SER A 185 -11.70 6.21 -4.98
CA SER A 185 -11.09 5.72 -6.22
C SER A 185 -11.44 6.66 -7.36
N ASP A 186 -10.50 6.84 -8.26
CA ASP A 186 -10.72 7.60 -9.49
C ASP A 186 -10.21 6.83 -10.70
N ILE A 187 -10.82 7.10 -11.84
CA ILE A 187 -10.41 6.55 -13.13
C ILE A 187 -10.18 7.69 -14.12
N THR A 188 -9.12 7.54 -14.90
CA THR A 188 -8.83 8.36 -16.06
C THR A 188 -8.74 7.48 -17.29
N LYS A 189 -9.23 7.97 -18.41
CA LYS A 189 -9.28 7.22 -19.66
C LYS A 189 -8.37 7.80 -20.74
N PRO A 190 -7.84 6.94 -21.62
CA PRO A 190 -6.94 7.40 -22.68
C PRO A 190 -7.65 8.08 -23.86
N ASN A 191 -8.98 7.94 -23.96
CA ASN A 191 -9.74 8.44 -25.12
C ASN A 191 -11.07 9.11 -24.71
N SER A 192 -11.83 9.64 -25.69
CA SER A 192 -13.03 10.44 -25.46
C SER A 192 -14.35 9.65 -25.33
N SER A 193 -14.35 8.32 -25.51
CA SER A 193 -15.56 7.52 -25.34
C SER A 193 -15.84 7.24 -23.87
N ALA A 194 -17.12 7.04 -23.48
CA ALA A 194 -17.48 6.62 -22.13
C ALA A 194 -16.83 5.25 -21.80
N GLN A 195 -16.24 5.16 -20.61
CA GLN A 195 -15.52 4.00 -20.13
C GLN A 195 -16.02 3.58 -18.74
N ASN A 196 -15.82 2.31 -18.41
CA ASN A 196 -16.24 1.74 -17.14
C ASN A 196 -15.09 1.01 -16.47
N ALA A 197 -15.05 1.08 -15.14
CA ALA A 197 -14.23 0.22 -14.30
C ALA A 197 -15.05 -0.30 -13.12
N VAL A 198 -14.74 -1.50 -12.64
CA VAL A 198 -15.29 -2.04 -11.41
C VAL A 198 -14.16 -2.19 -10.40
N MET A 199 -14.27 -1.42 -9.33
CA MET A 199 -13.34 -1.45 -8.20
C MET A 199 -13.80 -2.45 -7.16
N ASP A 200 -12.87 -3.13 -6.50
CA ASP A 200 -13.13 -4.13 -5.47
C ASP A 200 -12.19 -3.93 -4.28
N ILE A 201 -12.75 -3.68 -3.11
CA ILE A 201 -12.01 -3.76 -1.85
C ILE A 201 -11.99 -5.21 -1.43
N ARG A 202 -10.81 -5.80 -1.34
CA ARG A 202 -10.67 -7.20 -0.98
C ARG A 202 -9.83 -7.36 0.29
N VAL A 203 -10.31 -8.23 1.15
CA VAL A 203 -9.62 -8.60 2.40
C VAL A 203 -9.42 -10.09 2.44
N ARG A 204 -8.22 -10.49 2.86
CA ARG A 204 -7.84 -11.87 3.18
C ARG A 204 -7.42 -11.93 4.64
N GLU A 205 -8.24 -12.53 5.48
CA GLU A 205 -7.83 -12.84 6.84
C GLU A 205 -6.68 -13.86 6.84
N PHE A 206 -5.87 -13.84 7.88
CA PHE A 206 -4.71 -14.73 8.00
C PHE A 206 -5.10 -16.20 7.78
N GLY A 207 -4.40 -16.87 6.88
CA GLY A 207 -4.70 -18.27 6.50
C GLY A 207 -5.96 -18.45 5.64
N GLY A 208 -6.64 -17.37 5.28
CA GLY A 208 -7.87 -17.37 4.48
C GLY A 208 -7.65 -17.11 3.00
N VAL A 209 -8.74 -16.71 2.32
CA VAL A 209 -8.77 -16.32 0.92
C VAL A 209 -9.32 -14.91 0.77
N PHE A 210 -8.95 -14.21 -0.30
CA PHE A 210 -9.49 -12.88 -0.58
C PHE A 210 -10.99 -12.90 -0.84
N ARG A 211 -11.73 -12.08 -0.09
CA ARG A 211 -13.17 -11.85 -0.26
C ARG A 211 -13.41 -10.38 -0.49
N SER A 212 -14.37 -10.08 -1.37
CA SER A 212 -14.83 -8.72 -1.60
C SER A 212 -15.56 -8.20 -0.36
N LYS A 213 -15.24 -6.99 0.04
CA LYS A 213 -15.93 -6.23 1.08
C LYS A 213 -16.84 -5.18 0.47
N GLN A 214 -16.45 -4.60 -0.66
CA GLN A 214 -17.23 -3.64 -1.40
C GLN A 214 -16.86 -3.67 -2.89
N LEU A 215 -17.87 -3.45 -3.74
CA LEU A 215 -17.73 -3.32 -5.19
C LEU A 215 -18.33 -1.98 -5.62
N ASP A 216 -17.56 -1.19 -6.36
CA ASP A 216 -17.93 0.12 -6.86
C ASP A 216 -17.79 0.17 -8.37
N GLY A 217 -18.83 0.58 -9.06
CA GLY A 217 -18.81 0.83 -10.50
C GLY A 217 -18.54 2.29 -10.80
N LEU A 218 -17.52 2.56 -11.59
CA LEU A 218 -17.17 3.89 -12.08
C LEU A 218 -17.44 3.96 -13.58
N THR A 219 -18.08 5.05 -14.03
CA THR A 219 -18.34 5.31 -15.45
C THR A 219 -17.98 6.75 -15.76
N THR A 220 -17.25 6.97 -16.85
CA THR A 220 -16.75 8.31 -17.18
C THR A 220 -16.69 8.59 -18.67
N ASP A 221 -16.90 9.86 -18.99
CA ASP A 221 -16.60 10.50 -20.30
C ASP A 221 -15.32 11.35 -20.26
N GLY A 222 -14.50 11.24 -19.20
CA GLY A 222 -13.25 11.96 -18.98
C GLY A 222 -12.56 11.41 -17.76
N SER A 223 -12.93 11.90 -16.60
CA SER A 223 -12.52 11.38 -15.30
C SER A 223 -13.74 11.15 -14.43
N SER A 224 -13.66 10.16 -13.54
CA SER A 224 -14.70 9.88 -12.57
C SER A 224 -14.05 9.53 -11.24
N SER A 225 -14.63 10.01 -10.16
CA SER A 225 -14.21 9.70 -8.80
C SER A 225 -15.38 9.19 -7.96
N PHE A 226 -15.05 8.36 -7.01
CA PHE A 226 -15.96 7.81 -6.04
C PHE A 226 -15.33 7.89 -4.65
N ASP A 227 -16.08 8.47 -3.71
CA ASP A 227 -15.68 8.58 -2.31
C ASP A 227 -16.72 7.88 -1.45
N PHE A 228 -16.27 7.03 -0.54
CA PHE A 228 -17.13 6.30 0.37
C PHE A 228 -16.59 6.35 1.81
N VAL A 229 -17.47 6.72 2.73
CA VAL A 229 -17.21 6.72 4.17
C VAL A 229 -18.07 5.67 4.83
N PHE A 230 -17.46 4.73 5.52
CA PHE A 230 -18.18 3.73 6.29
C PHE A 230 -18.81 4.38 7.53
N THR A 231 -20.15 4.41 7.58
CA THR A 231 -20.90 4.90 8.77
C THR A 231 -20.56 4.06 10.00
N LEU A 232 -20.40 2.76 9.80
CA LEU A 232 -19.85 1.82 10.77
C LEU A 232 -18.55 1.25 10.16
N PRO A 233 -17.39 1.55 10.74
CA PRO A 233 -16.13 1.06 10.22
C PRO A 233 -16.10 -0.48 10.14
N GLU A 234 -15.60 -1.01 9.04
CA GLU A 234 -15.40 -2.45 8.89
C GLU A 234 -14.18 -2.88 9.72
N MET A 235 -14.38 -3.83 10.61
CA MET A 235 -13.31 -4.39 11.44
C MET A 235 -12.53 -5.44 10.67
N ILE A 236 -11.21 -5.31 10.66
CA ILE A 236 -10.29 -6.21 9.98
C ILE A 236 -9.25 -6.71 10.99
N PRO A 237 -9.20 -8.03 11.26
CA PRO A 237 -8.29 -8.62 12.23
C PRO A 237 -6.81 -8.43 11.88
N GLU A 238 -5.94 -8.63 12.88
CA GLU A 238 -4.49 -8.69 12.67
C GLU A 238 -4.08 -9.68 11.56
N LYS A 239 -2.93 -9.42 10.94
CA LYS A 239 -2.33 -10.24 9.85
C LYS A 239 -3.21 -10.40 8.61
N SER A 240 -4.29 -9.63 8.51
CA SER A 240 -5.14 -9.61 7.32
C SER A 240 -4.53 -8.75 6.22
N ASP A 241 -4.56 -9.24 5.00
CA ASP A 241 -4.16 -8.49 3.81
C ASP A 241 -5.37 -7.72 3.25
N ILE A 242 -5.14 -6.45 2.90
CA ILE A 242 -6.11 -5.54 2.29
C ILE A 242 -5.55 -5.12 0.94
N ARG A 243 -6.39 -5.14 -0.11
CA ARG A 243 -6.02 -4.62 -1.40
C ARG A 243 -7.18 -3.91 -2.10
N MET A 244 -6.86 -2.83 -2.79
CA MET A 244 -7.74 -2.23 -3.79
C MET A 244 -7.42 -2.88 -5.13
N GLN A 245 -8.46 -3.42 -5.77
CA GLN A 245 -8.31 -4.17 -7.02
C GLN A 245 -9.30 -3.63 -8.06
N VAL A 246 -8.86 -3.54 -9.30
CA VAL A 246 -9.74 -3.34 -10.45
C VAL A 246 -10.13 -4.72 -10.96
N ARG A 247 -11.44 -5.01 -10.92
CA ARG A 247 -11.99 -6.30 -11.36
C ARG A 247 -12.10 -6.40 -12.86
N THR A 248 -12.55 -5.32 -13.48
CA THR A 248 -12.76 -5.23 -14.92
C THR A 248 -12.67 -3.78 -15.37
N VAL A 249 -12.19 -3.60 -16.59
CA VAL A 249 -12.23 -2.33 -17.32
C VAL A 249 -12.86 -2.54 -18.68
N SER A 250 -13.42 -1.49 -19.28
CA SER A 250 -14.05 -1.56 -20.59
C SER A 250 -13.09 -1.27 -21.75
N THR A 251 -11.88 -0.79 -21.45
CA THR A 251 -10.83 -0.45 -22.42
C THR A 251 -9.45 -0.66 -21.82
N ASN A 252 -8.45 -0.81 -22.70
CA ASN A 252 -7.05 -0.85 -22.31
C ASN A 252 -6.54 0.53 -21.90
N ASP A 253 -5.38 0.57 -21.27
CA ASP A 253 -4.66 1.77 -20.80
C ASP A 253 -5.52 2.62 -19.85
N MET A 254 -6.32 1.98 -18.99
CA MET A 254 -7.12 2.67 -17.98
C MET A 254 -6.26 3.03 -16.78
N GLY A 255 -6.09 4.33 -16.52
CA GLY A 255 -5.45 4.81 -15.29
C GLY A 255 -6.41 4.73 -14.11
N VAL A 256 -5.99 4.14 -13.00
CA VAL A 256 -6.77 4.04 -11.77
C VAL A 256 -5.92 4.46 -10.58
N SER A 257 -6.48 5.33 -9.74
CA SER A 257 -5.92 5.65 -8.42
C SER A 257 -6.89 5.22 -7.34
N SER A 258 -6.37 4.78 -6.21
CA SER A 258 -7.19 4.46 -5.04
C SER A 258 -6.50 4.88 -3.75
N THR A 259 -7.30 5.30 -2.80
CA THR A 259 -6.87 5.72 -1.46
C THR A 259 -7.78 5.07 -0.42
N PHE A 260 -7.23 4.68 0.72
CA PHE A 260 -8.04 4.29 1.88
C PHE A 260 -7.41 4.70 3.20
N VAL A 261 -8.26 4.85 4.22
CA VAL A 261 -7.87 5.23 5.58
C VAL A 261 -8.31 4.15 6.55
N LEU A 262 -7.37 3.74 7.41
CA LEU A 262 -7.60 2.83 8.53
C LEU A 262 -7.29 3.52 9.84
N ILE A 263 -8.02 3.17 10.89
CA ILE A 263 -7.57 3.35 12.27
C ILE A 263 -7.08 1.99 12.74
N LEU A 264 -5.84 1.92 13.22
CA LEU A 264 -5.31 0.75 13.90
C LEU A 264 -5.50 0.93 15.39
N VAL A 265 -5.94 -0.12 16.06
CA VAL A 265 -6.11 -0.19 17.50
C VAL A 265 -5.30 -1.36 18.04
N ASP A 266 -4.45 -1.11 19.04
CA ASP A 266 -3.71 -2.16 19.73
C ASP A 266 -4.68 -3.10 20.43
N ASN A 267 -4.56 -4.41 20.22
CA ASN A 267 -5.46 -5.41 20.80
C ASN A 267 -5.44 -5.43 22.34
N SER A 268 -4.41 -4.84 22.95
CA SER A 268 -4.30 -4.70 24.40
C SER A 268 -5.17 -3.58 24.99
N VAL A 269 -5.72 -2.69 24.15
CA VAL A 269 -6.59 -1.56 24.58
C VAL A 269 -8.01 -1.66 24.01
N ALA A 270 -8.28 -2.67 23.19
CA ALA A 270 -9.58 -2.90 22.54
C ALA A 270 -10.60 -3.56 23.48
#